data_06b5b94b274ec6d4e716d5ff1e186665
#
_entry.id   06b5b94b274ec6d4e716d5ff1e186665
#
_cell.length_a   1.000
_cell.length_b   1.000
_cell.length_c   1.000
_cell.angle_alpha   90.00
_cell.angle_beta   90.00
_cell.angle_gamma   90.00
#
_symmetry.space_group_name_H-M   'P 1'
#
loop_
_entity.id
_entity.type
_entity.pdbx_description
1 polymer ?
#
loop_
_entity_poly.entity_id
_entity_poly.type
_entity_poly.pdbx_seq_one_letter_code
_entity_poly.pdbx_strand_id
1 'polypeptide(L)'
;MNKTSETSKKHFSQRILLSALTLLLALFANQSNAKPLASPLEGRWDITVDVAGKPSPSWLEVRHSGTHTLIGQFTGFSGSARPISEVHFKDGKMNFAIPPQWEKGDSDLKVEGTLEGDKLTGTLTTVEGKTHSWIGVRAPSLRKTTQPVWGKAIQLTGGNDMKAWHAFGENQWIAENGILKSPKSGANLITNEKFGDFKLHVEFRIPKGSNSGVYLRGRYEVQVTDSKGMEPALDQMGAIYGFIIPSEMVAKDAGEWNVYDITLIGRMLTLVANGKTVITNQEIPGITGGALDSNEGEPGPLYIQGDHGPVEYRNIVITPAK
;
A
#
# COMPACT_ATOMS: atom_id res chain seq x y z
N MET A 1 -85.49 0.30 -10.32
CA MET A 1 -84.73 -0.95 -10.21
C MET A 1 -83.58 -0.86 -11.24
N ASN A 2 -82.34 -0.87 -10.81
CA ASN A 2 -81.05 -0.99 -11.49
C ASN A 2 -80.05 0.10 -11.07
N LYS A 3 -79.63 0.05 -9.80
CA LYS A 3 -78.44 0.79 -9.34
C LYS A 3 -77.42 -0.08 -8.50
N THR A 4 -77.73 -1.36 -8.35
CA THR A 4 -76.92 -2.25 -7.48
C THR A 4 -75.95 -3.15 -8.25
N SER A 5 -75.89 -3.15 -9.58
CA SER A 5 -75.04 -4.03 -10.38
C SER A 5 -73.68 -3.42 -10.77
N GLU A 6 -73.58 -2.10 -10.87
CA GLU A 6 -72.34 -1.45 -11.33
C GLU A 6 -71.27 -1.28 -10.21
N THR A 7 -71.71 -1.10 -8.96
CA THR A 7 -70.79 -0.94 -7.82
C THR A 7 -70.05 -2.25 -7.45
N SER A 8 -70.71 -3.41 -7.65
CA SER A 8 -70.09 -4.72 -7.35
C SER A 8 -69.00 -5.08 -8.33
N LYS A 9 -69.11 -4.72 -9.61
CA LYS A 9 -68.08 -5.00 -10.63
C LYS A 9 -66.87 -4.11 -10.47
N LYS A 10 -67.01 -2.85 -10.04
CA LYS A 10 -65.88 -1.95 -9.79
C LYS A 10 -65.03 -2.39 -8.57
N HIS A 11 -65.70 -2.86 -7.49
CA HIS A 11 -64.97 -3.34 -6.30
C HIS A 11 -64.25 -4.68 -6.54
N PHE A 12 -64.79 -5.55 -7.40
CA PHE A 12 -64.14 -6.81 -7.74
C PHE A 12 -62.90 -6.58 -8.62
N SER A 13 -62.97 -5.66 -9.60
CA SER A 13 -61.87 -5.28 -10.46
C SER A 13 -60.72 -4.58 -9.68
N GLN A 14 -61.03 -3.71 -8.71
CA GLN A 14 -60.04 -3.06 -7.86
C GLN A 14 -59.32 -4.04 -6.91
N ARG A 15 -60.01 -5.04 -6.37
CA ARG A 15 -59.39 -6.07 -5.52
C ARG A 15 -58.45 -6.98 -6.30
N ILE A 16 -58.76 -7.31 -7.55
CA ILE A 16 -57.86 -8.11 -8.40
C ILE A 16 -56.63 -7.29 -8.81
N LEU A 17 -56.77 -5.99 -9.11
CA LEU A 17 -55.63 -5.11 -9.40
C LEU A 17 -54.73 -4.90 -8.19
N LEU A 18 -55.29 -4.73 -6.97
CA LEU A 18 -54.47 -4.60 -5.74
C LEU A 18 -53.74 -5.90 -5.42
N SER A 19 -54.38 -7.06 -5.61
CA SER A 19 -53.76 -8.37 -5.37
C SER A 19 -52.63 -8.68 -6.36
N ALA A 20 -52.79 -8.27 -7.64
CA ALA A 20 -51.76 -8.42 -8.66
C ALA A 20 -50.58 -7.48 -8.41
N LEU A 21 -50.84 -6.24 -7.93
CA LEU A 21 -49.78 -5.27 -7.63
C LEU A 21 -48.96 -5.68 -6.37
N THR A 22 -49.61 -6.25 -5.34
CA THR A 22 -48.93 -6.78 -4.16
C THR A 22 -48.16 -8.04 -4.48
N LEU A 23 -48.59 -8.90 -5.39
CA LEU A 23 -47.85 -10.07 -5.84
C LEU A 23 -46.62 -9.67 -6.68
N LEU A 24 -46.75 -8.64 -7.53
CA LEU A 24 -45.61 -8.10 -8.29
C LEU A 24 -44.54 -7.44 -7.38
N LEU A 25 -44.96 -6.68 -6.38
CA LEU A 25 -44.08 -6.09 -5.37
C LEU A 25 -43.40 -7.16 -4.50
N ALA A 26 -44.07 -8.27 -4.19
CA ALA A 26 -43.47 -9.38 -3.46
C ALA A 26 -42.44 -10.16 -4.30
N LEU A 27 -42.59 -10.21 -5.62
CA LEU A 27 -41.63 -10.82 -6.54
C LEU A 27 -40.37 -9.97 -6.71
N PHE A 28 -40.46 -8.64 -6.58
CA PHE A 28 -39.28 -7.76 -6.57
C PHE A 28 -38.60 -7.68 -5.20
N ALA A 29 -39.29 -7.97 -4.11
CA ALA A 29 -38.70 -7.97 -2.75
C ALA A 29 -37.88 -9.23 -2.45
N ASN A 30 -37.89 -10.24 -3.29
CA ASN A 30 -37.11 -11.47 -3.16
C ASN A 30 -35.89 -11.52 -4.09
N GLN A 31 -35.36 -10.40 -4.55
CA GLN A 31 -33.97 -10.35 -4.95
C GLN A 31 -33.19 -10.48 -3.65
N SER A 32 -32.92 -11.72 -3.28
CA SER A 32 -32.01 -12.05 -2.21
C SER A 32 -30.74 -11.22 -2.45
N ASN A 33 -30.39 -10.36 -1.48
CA ASN A 33 -29.04 -9.82 -1.31
C ASN A 33 -28.11 -11.00 -0.98
N ALA A 34 -28.01 -11.98 -1.87
CA ALA A 34 -26.99 -12.99 -1.78
C ALA A 34 -25.66 -12.24 -1.88
N LYS A 35 -24.98 -12.17 -0.74
CA LYS A 35 -23.61 -11.67 -0.72
C LYS A 35 -22.87 -12.42 -1.83
N PRO A 36 -22.18 -11.74 -2.74
CA PRO A 36 -21.42 -12.42 -3.79
C PRO A 36 -20.58 -13.52 -3.15
N LEU A 37 -20.57 -14.71 -3.73
CA LEU A 37 -19.67 -15.77 -3.30
C LEU A 37 -18.25 -15.21 -3.47
N ALA A 38 -17.53 -15.08 -2.35
CA ALA A 38 -16.16 -14.61 -2.38
C ALA A 38 -15.33 -15.51 -3.29
N SER A 39 -14.63 -14.92 -4.25
CA SER A 39 -13.70 -15.67 -5.08
C SER A 39 -12.56 -16.20 -4.19
N PRO A 40 -12.09 -17.44 -4.36
CA PRO A 40 -10.94 -17.93 -3.61
C PRO A 40 -9.66 -17.12 -3.89
N LEU A 41 -9.62 -16.32 -4.96
CA LEU A 41 -8.50 -15.42 -5.27
C LEU A 41 -8.51 -14.15 -4.43
N GLU A 42 -9.68 -13.73 -3.91
CA GLU A 42 -9.78 -12.46 -3.16
C GLU A 42 -8.90 -12.43 -1.94
N GLY A 43 -8.43 -11.22 -1.62
CA GLY A 43 -7.55 -10.91 -0.50
C GLY A 43 -6.21 -10.37 -0.95
N ARG A 44 -5.27 -10.36 -0.02
CA ARG A 44 -3.92 -9.81 -0.20
C ARG A 44 -2.90 -10.93 -0.31
N TRP A 45 -1.93 -10.73 -1.17
CA TRP A 45 -0.90 -11.71 -1.52
C TRP A 45 0.48 -11.05 -1.45
N ASP A 46 1.35 -11.62 -0.62
CA ASP A 46 2.77 -11.30 -0.61
C ASP A 46 3.43 -12.09 -1.73
N ILE A 47 4.03 -11.40 -2.69
CA ILE A 47 4.59 -12.00 -3.90
C ILE A 47 6.11 -11.83 -3.89
N THR A 48 6.80 -12.88 -4.31
CA THR A 48 8.22 -12.86 -4.60
C THR A 48 8.44 -13.18 -6.08
N VAL A 49 9.01 -12.26 -6.81
CA VAL A 49 9.36 -12.39 -8.23
C VAL A 49 10.83 -12.79 -8.35
N ASP A 50 11.14 -13.79 -9.15
CA ASP A 50 12.53 -14.16 -9.46
C ASP A 50 13.05 -13.27 -10.60
N VAL A 51 13.86 -12.29 -10.27
CA VAL A 51 14.51 -11.40 -11.23
C VAL A 51 15.97 -11.84 -11.40
N ALA A 52 16.23 -12.65 -12.41
CA ALA A 52 17.57 -13.17 -12.73
C ALA A 52 18.23 -13.91 -11.54
N GLY A 53 17.48 -14.78 -10.85
CA GLY A 53 17.95 -15.54 -9.68
C GLY A 53 17.95 -14.75 -8.37
N LYS A 54 17.44 -13.52 -8.36
CA LYS A 54 17.32 -12.70 -7.15
C LYS A 54 15.84 -12.53 -6.78
N PRO A 55 15.45 -12.87 -5.53
CA PRO A 55 14.09 -12.64 -5.06
C PRO A 55 13.84 -11.13 -4.96
N SER A 56 12.78 -10.68 -5.62
CA SER A 56 12.35 -9.29 -5.64
C SER A 56 10.92 -9.20 -5.11
N PRO A 57 10.63 -8.28 -4.17
CA PRO A 57 9.32 -8.17 -3.56
C PRO A 57 8.28 -7.59 -4.52
N SER A 58 7.05 -8.07 -4.36
CA SER A 58 5.88 -7.59 -5.08
C SER A 58 4.64 -7.88 -4.24
N TRP A 59 3.49 -7.34 -4.62
CA TRP A 59 2.28 -7.48 -3.84
C TRP A 59 1.02 -7.34 -4.72
N LEU A 60 -0.04 -8.06 -4.35
CA LEU A 60 -1.31 -8.04 -5.05
C LEU A 60 -2.47 -8.01 -4.05
N GLU A 61 -3.45 -7.14 -4.27
CA GLU A 61 -4.78 -7.23 -3.67
C GLU A 61 -5.82 -7.50 -4.75
N VAL A 62 -6.73 -8.45 -4.48
CA VAL A 62 -7.87 -8.74 -5.33
C VAL A 62 -9.15 -8.61 -4.52
N ARG A 63 -10.16 -7.92 -5.06
CA ARG A 63 -11.45 -7.68 -4.43
C ARG A 63 -12.57 -7.62 -5.45
N HIS A 64 -13.80 -7.85 -5.04
CA HIS A 64 -14.98 -7.63 -5.89
C HIS A 64 -15.25 -6.14 -6.14
N SER A 65 -15.71 -5.88 -7.39
CA SER A 65 -16.42 -4.67 -7.76
C SER A 65 -17.80 -5.09 -8.29
N GLY A 66 -18.84 -4.81 -7.53
CA GLY A 66 -20.18 -5.33 -7.83
C GLY A 66 -20.30 -6.83 -7.53
N THR A 67 -20.98 -7.60 -8.40
CA THR A 67 -21.34 -9.00 -8.16
C THR A 67 -20.43 -10.02 -8.83
N HIS A 68 -19.75 -9.67 -9.92
CA HIS A 68 -19.05 -10.63 -10.78
C HIS A 68 -17.62 -10.20 -11.17
N THR A 69 -17.32 -8.89 -11.12
CA THR A 69 -16.03 -8.37 -11.56
C THR A 69 -15.01 -8.37 -10.42
N LEU A 70 -13.84 -8.93 -10.66
CA LEU A 70 -12.71 -8.77 -9.77
C LEU A 70 -11.84 -7.62 -10.26
N ILE A 71 -11.47 -6.76 -9.34
CA ILE A 71 -10.52 -5.68 -9.53
C ILE A 71 -9.39 -5.84 -8.52
N GLY A 72 -8.33 -5.07 -8.66
CA GLY A 72 -7.24 -5.16 -7.70
C GLY A 72 -6.30 -3.99 -7.72
N GLN A 73 -5.21 -4.19 -6.99
CA GLN A 73 -4.08 -3.29 -6.94
C GLN A 73 -2.80 -4.12 -6.92
N PHE A 74 -1.79 -3.71 -7.66
CA PHE A 74 -0.55 -4.45 -7.81
C PHE A 74 0.65 -3.53 -7.59
N THR A 75 1.56 -3.96 -6.71
CA THR A 75 2.89 -3.36 -6.58
C THR A 75 3.88 -4.28 -7.27
N GLY A 76 4.51 -3.81 -8.34
CA GLY A 76 5.59 -4.53 -9.02
C GLY A 76 6.85 -4.59 -8.16
N PHE A 77 7.89 -5.25 -8.64
CA PHE A 77 9.21 -5.22 -8.00
C PHE A 77 9.91 -3.86 -8.13
N SER A 78 9.30 -2.93 -8.85
CA SER A 78 9.69 -1.51 -8.95
C SER A 78 8.47 -0.65 -9.22
N GLY A 79 8.54 0.65 -8.90
CA GLY A 79 7.46 1.61 -9.12
C GLY A 79 6.42 1.64 -7.99
N SER A 80 5.32 2.35 -8.21
CA SER A 80 4.24 2.50 -7.23
C SER A 80 3.19 1.40 -7.34
N ALA A 81 2.30 1.33 -6.34
CA ALA A 81 1.08 0.52 -6.45
C ALA A 81 0.19 1.03 -7.59
N ARG A 82 -0.24 0.13 -8.46
CA ARG A 82 -1.05 0.42 -9.65
C ARG A 82 -2.42 -0.25 -9.57
N PRO A 83 -3.51 0.44 -9.93
CA PRO A 83 -4.82 -0.18 -10.01
C PRO A 83 -4.88 -1.21 -11.13
N ILE A 84 -5.59 -2.29 -10.88
CA ILE A 84 -5.97 -3.29 -11.89
C ILE A 84 -7.44 -3.09 -12.18
N SER A 85 -7.77 -2.75 -13.42
CA SER A 85 -9.15 -2.50 -13.86
C SER A 85 -10.02 -3.75 -13.82
N GLU A 86 -9.45 -4.91 -14.15
CA GLU A 86 -10.11 -6.20 -14.12
C GLU A 86 -9.10 -7.33 -13.90
N VAL A 87 -9.43 -8.26 -13.00
CA VAL A 87 -8.70 -9.50 -12.78
C VAL A 87 -9.56 -10.65 -13.28
N HIS A 88 -9.12 -11.36 -14.30
CA HIS A 88 -9.81 -12.56 -14.77
C HIS A 88 -9.42 -13.76 -13.92
N PHE A 89 -10.41 -14.50 -13.43
CA PHE A 89 -10.18 -15.72 -12.66
C PHE A 89 -11.17 -16.81 -13.06
N LYS A 90 -10.66 -17.91 -13.59
CA LYS A 90 -11.45 -19.06 -14.00
C LYS A 90 -10.65 -20.36 -13.85
N ASP A 91 -11.27 -21.40 -13.33
CA ASP A 91 -10.68 -22.75 -13.19
C ASP A 91 -9.31 -22.74 -12.52
N GLY A 92 -9.16 -21.95 -11.44
CA GLY A 92 -7.91 -21.77 -10.70
C GLY A 92 -6.85 -20.92 -11.38
N LYS A 93 -7.08 -20.42 -12.59
CA LYS A 93 -6.16 -19.56 -13.34
C LYS A 93 -6.57 -18.11 -13.24
N MET A 94 -5.59 -17.24 -13.02
CA MET A 94 -5.78 -15.78 -13.01
C MET A 94 -4.92 -15.10 -14.05
N ASN A 95 -5.38 -13.98 -14.57
CA ASN A 95 -4.56 -13.05 -15.33
C ASN A 95 -5.10 -11.62 -15.22
N PHE A 96 -4.19 -10.67 -15.41
CA PHE A 96 -4.49 -9.25 -15.59
C PHE A 96 -3.38 -8.56 -16.38
N ALA A 97 -3.66 -7.37 -16.88
CA ALA A 97 -2.70 -6.52 -17.54
C ALA A 97 -2.78 -5.10 -17.00
N ILE A 98 -1.65 -4.40 -17.00
CA ILE A 98 -1.54 -3.02 -16.54
C ILE A 98 -0.77 -2.23 -17.60
N PRO A 99 -1.32 -1.11 -18.13
CA PRO A 99 -0.62 -0.28 -19.11
C PRO A 99 0.64 0.34 -18.52
N PRO A 100 1.63 0.69 -19.36
CA PRO A 100 2.85 1.36 -18.91
C PRO A 100 2.53 2.67 -18.18
N GLN A 101 3.29 2.99 -17.13
CA GLN A 101 3.24 4.29 -16.44
C GLN A 101 4.47 5.14 -16.76
N TRP A 102 5.63 4.64 -16.39
CA TRP A 102 6.94 5.28 -16.56
C TRP A 102 7.89 4.43 -17.40
N GLU A 103 7.55 3.17 -17.61
CA GLU A 103 8.33 2.24 -18.42
C GLU A 103 8.30 2.68 -19.91
N LYS A 104 9.42 2.47 -20.59
CA LYS A 104 9.52 2.74 -22.02
C LYS A 104 8.98 1.54 -22.80
N GLY A 105 7.91 1.74 -23.55
CA GLY A 105 7.28 0.71 -24.39
C GLY A 105 5.79 0.91 -24.51
N ASP A 106 5.17 0.21 -25.44
CA ASP A 106 3.75 0.30 -25.77
C ASP A 106 2.97 -0.96 -25.32
N SER A 107 3.68 -1.95 -24.76
CA SER A 107 3.06 -3.20 -24.29
C SER A 107 2.68 -3.10 -22.83
N ASP A 108 1.58 -3.76 -22.47
CA ASP A 108 1.19 -3.88 -21.08
C ASP A 108 2.14 -4.80 -20.30
N LEU A 109 2.33 -4.50 -19.02
CA LEU A 109 2.79 -5.48 -18.03
C LEU A 109 1.70 -6.53 -17.89
N LYS A 110 2.05 -7.82 -18.07
CA LYS A 110 1.11 -8.95 -17.98
C LYS A 110 1.47 -9.85 -16.81
N VAL A 111 0.46 -10.24 -16.04
CA VAL A 111 0.61 -11.16 -14.92
C VAL A 111 -0.35 -12.31 -15.11
N GLU A 112 0.18 -13.53 -15.05
CA GLU A 112 -0.57 -14.77 -15.15
C GLU A 112 -0.21 -15.67 -13.96
N GLY A 113 -1.19 -16.42 -13.45
CA GLY A 113 -0.95 -17.29 -12.31
C GLY A 113 -1.97 -18.40 -12.15
N THR A 114 -1.61 -19.38 -11.32
CA THR A 114 -2.47 -20.49 -10.92
C THR A 114 -2.57 -20.50 -9.40
N LEU A 115 -3.79 -20.62 -8.88
CA LEU A 115 -4.09 -20.73 -7.46
C LEU A 115 -4.25 -22.20 -7.09
N GLU A 116 -3.44 -22.66 -6.14
CA GLU A 116 -3.51 -23.98 -5.52
C GLU A 116 -3.56 -23.83 -4.00
N GLY A 117 -4.75 -24.01 -3.41
CA GLY A 117 -4.95 -23.71 -1.99
C GLY A 117 -4.69 -22.22 -1.69
N ASP A 118 -3.77 -21.94 -0.76
CA ASP A 118 -3.35 -20.60 -0.38
C ASP A 118 -2.01 -20.19 -1.02
N LYS A 119 -1.67 -20.78 -2.16
CA LYS A 119 -0.45 -20.48 -2.91
C LYS A 119 -0.79 -20.07 -4.35
N LEU A 120 -0.19 -19.00 -4.80
CA LEU A 120 -0.18 -18.58 -6.19
C LEU A 120 1.21 -18.84 -6.80
N THR A 121 1.24 -19.28 -8.04
CA THR A 121 2.47 -19.39 -8.84
C THR A 121 2.19 -18.91 -10.24
N GLY A 122 3.16 -18.26 -10.87
CA GLY A 122 2.92 -17.74 -12.20
C GLY A 122 4.09 -17.05 -12.86
N THR A 123 3.78 -16.26 -13.86
CA THR A 123 4.73 -15.45 -14.63
C THR A 123 4.28 -13.99 -14.71
N LEU A 124 5.26 -13.11 -14.74
CA LEU A 124 5.11 -11.68 -14.97
C LEU A 124 5.93 -11.32 -16.20
N THR A 125 5.29 -10.75 -17.22
CA THR A 125 5.99 -10.25 -18.40
C THR A 125 6.01 -8.72 -18.34
N THR A 126 7.20 -8.15 -18.30
CA THR A 126 7.40 -6.69 -18.23
C THR A 126 7.02 -6.01 -19.55
N VAL A 127 6.91 -4.69 -19.53
CA VAL A 127 6.66 -3.86 -20.72
C VAL A 127 7.70 -4.09 -21.80
N GLU A 128 8.96 -4.38 -21.42
CA GLU A 128 10.05 -4.69 -22.35
C GLU A 128 10.04 -6.16 -22.84
N GLY A 129 9.02 -6.94 -22.47
CA GLY A 129 8.86 -8.33 -22.90
C GLY A 129 9.70 -9.36 -22.12
N LYS A 130 10.32 -8.97 -21.01
CA LYS A 130 11.05 -9.92 -20.13
C LYS A 130 10.06 -10.67 -19.25
N THR A 131 10.19 -11.99 -19.19
CA THR A 131 9.33 -12.84 -18.35
C THR A 131 10.09 -13.32 -17.12
N HIS A 132 9.44 -13.19 -15.97
CA HIS A 132 9.93 -13.58 -14.66
C HIS A 132 8.93 -14.53 -14.00
N SER A 133 9.40 -15.59 -13.34
CA SER A 133 8.55 -16.43 -12.50
C SER A 133 8.29 -15.74 -11.15
N TRP A 134 7.15 -16.07 -10.53
CA TRP A 134 6.84 -15.57 -9.21
C TRP A 134 6.03 -16.57 -8.37
N ILE A 135 6.11 -16.40 -7.06
CA ILE A 135 5.35 -17.14 -6.07
C ILE A 135 4.62 -16.14 -5.17
N GLY A 136 3.35 -16.39 -4.89
CA GLY A 136 2.54 -15.62 -3.95
C GLY A 136 2.01 -16.48 -2.82
N VAL A 137 2.01 -15.94 -1.62
CA VAL A 137 1.38 -16.52 -0.42
C VAL A 137 0.38 -15.52 0.15
N ARG A 138 -0.59 -15.99 0.93
CA ARG A 138 -1.51 -15.08 1.60
C ARG A 138 -0.77 -14.11 2.50
N ALA A 139 -0.98 -12.81 2.29
CA ALA A 139 -0.44 -11.81 3.20
C ALA A 139 -1.04 -11.99 4.60
N PRO A 140 -0.26 -11.96 5.67
CA PRO A 140 -0.74 -12.18 7.01
C PRO A 140 -1.65 -11.04 7.47
N SER A 141 -2.63 -11.36 8.32
CA SER A 141 -3.34 -10.33 9.07
C SER A 141 -2.42 -9.80 10.16
N LEU A 142 -2.06 -8.53 10.07
CA LEU A 142 -1.22 -7.84 11.08
C LEU A 142 -2.06 -6.97 12.03
N ARG A 143 -3.38 -7.09 11.98
CA ARG A 143 -4.29 -6.33 12.86
C ARG A 143 -4.14 -6.81 14.30
N LYS A 144 -3.81 -5.89 15.18
CA LYS A 144 -3.68 -6.13 16.61
C LYS A 144 -4.92 -5.67 17.36
N THR A 145 -5.34 -6.44 18.37
CA THR A 145 -6.50 -6.13 19.22
C THR A 145 -6.11 -5.39 20.50
N THR A 146 -4.83 -5.38 20.82
CA THR A 146 -4.29 -4.73 22.03
C THR A 146 -3.29 -3.66 21.67
N GLN A 147 -3.23 -2.60 22.48
CA GLN A 147 -2.21 -1.58 22.36
C GLN A 147 -0.85 -2.14 22.84
N PRO A 148 0.24 -1.85 22.12
CA PRO A 148 1.55 -2.31 22.53
C PRO A 148 2.05 -1.60 23.78
N VAL A 149 2.85 -2.30 24.58
CA VAL A 149 3.65 -1.70 25.66
C VAL A 149 4.96 -1.23 25.01
N TRP A 150 5.23 0.07 25.08
CA TRP A 150 6.41 0.66 24.49
C TRP A 150 7.68 0.37 25.30
N GLY A 151 8.76 0.09 24.58
CA GLY A 151 10.08 -0.13 25.13
C GLY A 151 10.82 1.18 25.42
N LYS A 152 12.15 1.10 25.51
CA LYS A 152 13.03 2.26 25.62
C LYS A 152 13.28 2.86 24.24
N ALA A 153 13.37 4.17 24.14
CA ALA A 153 13.79 4.87 22.94
C ALA A 153 15.27 4.54 22.63
N ILE A 154 15.53 4.30 21.35
CA ILE A 154 16.83 4.00 20.77
C ILE A 154 17.20 5.12 19.83
N GLN A 155 18.32 5.78 20.07
CA GLN A 155 18.86 6.80 19.17
C GLN A 155 19.62 6.11 18.04
N LEU A 156 19.21 6.35 16.80
CA LEU A 156 19.81 5.76 15.60
C LEU A 156 20.80 6.70 14.89
N THR A 157 20.82 7.98 15.28
CA THR A 157 21.78 8.98 14.81
C THR A 157 22.46 9.63 15.98
N GLY A 158 23.75 9.94 15.87
CA GLY A 158 24.49 10.64 16.91
C GLY A 158 26.00 10.62 16.63
N GLY A 159 26.68 11.69 16.99
CA GLY A 159 28.12 11.80 16.75
C GLY A 159 28.50 11.80 15.27
N ASN A 160 29.62 11.15 14.96
CA ASN A 160 30.25 11.12 13.62
C ASN A 160 30.35 9.70 13.08
N ASP A 161 29.46 8.79 13.48
CA ASP A 161 29.46 7.41 13.01
C ASP A 161 28.09 6.92 12.57
N MET A 162 28.07 5.78 11.90
CA MET A 162 26.88 5.11 11.39
C MET A 162 26.72 3.72 12.01
N LYS A 163 27.10 3.54 13.29
CA LYS A 163 27.12 2.20 13.91
C LYS A 163 25.78 1.46 13.89
N ALA A 164 24.66 2.20 13.91
CA ALA A 164 23.33 1.61 13.81
C ALA A 164 22.94 1.19 12.38
N TRP A 165 23.75 1.56 11.38
CA TRP A 165 23.42 1.49 9.97
C TRP A 165 24.49 0.77 9.17
N HIS A 166 24.06 0.19 8.04
CA HIS A 166 24.95 -0.24 6.96
C HIS A 166 24.38 0.22 5.61
N ALA A 167 25.27 0.45 4.64
CA ALA A 167 24.88 0.82 3.29
C ALA A 167 24.52 -0.42 2.47
N PHE A 168 23.45 -0.34 1.70
CA PHE A 168 23.07 -1.34 0.72
C PHE A 168 23.62 -0.94 -0.65
N GLY A 169 24.89 -1.31 -0.89
CA GLY A 169 25.68 -0.92 -2.04
C GLY A 169 26.93 -0.11 -1.68
N GLU A 170 27.51 0.59 -2.65
CA GLU A 170 28.65 1.46 -2.43
C GLU A 170 28.25 2.72 -1.63
N ASN A 171 28.84 2.88 -0.45
CA ASN A 171 28.46 3.90 0.50
C ASN A 171 28.91 5.30 0.10
N GLN A 172 27.99 6.22 -0.10
CA GLN A 172 28.23 7.66 -0.26
C GLN A 172 27.86 8.49 1.00
N TRP A 173 27.26 7.84 2.01
CA TRP A 173 26.78 8.55 3.20
C TRP A 173 27.93 9.00 4.10
N ILE A 174 27.75 10.16 4.67
CA ILE A 174 28.65 10.80 5.63
C ILE A 174 27.89 11.02 6.93
N ALA A 175 28.48 10.64 8.07
CA ALA A 175 27.96 10.95 9.39
C ALA A 175 28.83 12.06 10.01
N GLU A 176 28.22 13.20 10.28
CA GLU A 176 28.91 14.35 10.86
C GLU A 176 27.96 15.13 11.78
N ASN A 177 28.41 15.40 13.01
CA ASN A 177 27.67 16.19 14.01
C ASN A 177 26.21 15.70 14.23
N GLY A 178 26.01 14.37 14.23
CA GLY A 178 24.69 13.74 14.40
C GLY A 178 23.79 13.79 13.17
N ILE A 179 24.29 14.24 12.02
CA ILE A 179 23.61 14.26 10.74
C ILE A 179 24.12 13.14 9.84
N LEU A 180 23.22 12.36 9.27
CA LEU A 180 23.49 11.45 8.16
C LEU A 180 23.22 12.19 6.86
N LYS A 181 24.22 12.31 6.01
CA LYS A 181 24.14 13.08 4.76
C LYS A 181 24.47 12.21 3.56
N SER A 182 23.56 12.12 2.60
CA SER A 182 23.83 11.63 1.25
C SER A 182 23.99 12.85 0.33
N PRO A 183 25.20 13.17 -0.13
CA PRO A 183 25.46 14.35 -0.96
C PRO A 183 25.03 14.16 -2.43
N LYS A 184 24.74 12.93 -2.83
CA LYS A 184 24.36 12.54 -4.19
C LYS A 184 23.55 11.24 -4.15
N SER A 185 22.91 10.90 -5.26
CA SER A 185 22.31 9.56 -5.45
C SER A 185 23.37 8.45 -5.27
N GLY A 186 23.00 7.36 -4.59
CA GLY A 186 23.88 6.22 -4.31
C GLY A 186 23.20 5.13 -3.48
N ALA A 187 23.90 4.55 -2.52
CA ALA A 187 23.37 3.46 -1.68
C ALA A 187 22.30 3.94 -0.69
N ASN A 188 21.37 3.06 -0.38
CA ASN A 188 20.40 3.22 0.70
C ASN A 188 21.03 2.83 2.05
N LEU A 189 20.60 3.41 3.17
CA LEU A 189 20.98 3.00 4.51
C LEU A 189 19.91 2.16 5.17
N ILE A 190 20.34 1.06 5.79
CA ILE A 190 19.48 0.09 6.46
C ILE A 190 19.97 -0.09 7.90
N THR A 191 19.05 -0.11 8.89
CA THR A 191 19.45 -0.39 10.27
C THR A 191 19.91 -1.83 10.44
N ASN A 192 20.90 -2.04 11.33
CA ASN A 192 21.35 -3.38 11.70
C ASN A 192 20.29 -4.13 12.51
N GLU A 193 19.51 -3.42 13.31
CA GLU A 193 18.37 -3.94 14.06
C GLU A 193 17.10 -3.99 13.21
N LYS A 194 16.22 -4.96 13.52
CA LYS A 194 14.89 -5.11 12.94
C LYS A 194 13.82 -4.81 13.99
N PHE A 195 12.74 -4.19 13.57
CA PHE A 195 11.66 -3.72 14.44
C PHE A 195 10.32 -4.28 13.99
N GLY A 196 9.44 -4.60 14.93
CA GLY A 196 8.05 -4.93 14.70
C GLY A 196 7.17 -3.67 14.69
N ASP A 197 6.38 -3.50 15.76
CA ASP A 197 5.64 -2.26 16.02
C ASP A 197 6.55 -1.23 16.69
N PHE A 198 6.40 0.04 16.34
CA PHE A 198 7.25 1.09 16.91
C PHE A 198 6.60 2.49 16.79
N LYS A 199 7.14 3.42 17.57
CA LYS A 199 7.09 4.86 17.32
C LYS A 199 8.43 5.29 16.75
N LEU A 200 8.40 6.20 15.78
CA LEU A 200 9.60 6.72 15.12
C LEU A 200 9.51 8.24 15.06
N HIS A 201 10.53 8.90 15.53
CA HIS A 201 10.79 10.31 15.26
C HIS A 201 11.92 10.42 14.26
N VAL A 202 11.79 11.22 13.22
CA VAL A 202 12.83 11.46 12.21
C VAL A 202 12.75 12.88 11.68
N GLU A 203 13.89 13.57 11.66
CA GLU A 203 14.03 14.86 11.01
C GLU A 203 14.82 14.70 9.71
N PHE A 204 14.35 15.35 8.65
CA PHE A 204 15.00 15.32 7.35
C PHE A 204 14.94 16.68 6.65
N ARG A 205 15.88 16.91 5.77
CA ARG A 205 15.84 18.03 4.82
C ARG A 205 16.40 17.60 3.46
N ILE A 206 15.84 18.18 2.42
CA ILE A 206 16.21 17.91 1.03
C ILE A 206 16.38 19.22 0.27
N PRO A 207 17.29 19.31 -0.70
CA PRO A 207 17.33 20.44 -1.61
C PRO A 207 16.15 20.42 -2.59
N LYS A 208 15.96 21.52 -3.30
CA LYS A 208 14.91 21.67 -4.30
C LYS A 208 14.94 20.55 -5.34
N GLY A 209 13.77 19.95 -5.59
CA GLY A 209 13.57 18.86 -6.56
C GLY A 209 14.19 17.52 -6.17
N SER A 210 14.70 17.38 -4.93
CA SER A 210 15.22 16.10 -4.46
C SER A 210 14.13 15.18 -3.93
N ASN A 211 14.46 13.89 -3.85
CA ASN A 211 13.59 12.82 -3.40
C ASN A 211 14.34 11.86 -2.49
N SER A 212 13.64 11.26 -1.54
CA SER A 212 14.06 10.21 -0.64
C SER A 212 12.82 9.50 -0.07
N GLY A 213 13.01 8.55 0.84
CA GLY A 213 11.93 7.84 1.52
C GLY A 213 12.37 7.28 2.86
N VAL A 214 11.43 7.15 3.79
CA VAL A 214 11.60 6.44 5.06
C VAL A 214 10.78 5.18 5.01
N TYR A 215 11.43 4.02 4.87
CA TYR A 215 10.76 2.73 4.77
C TYR A 215 10.61 2.09 6.15
N LEU A 216 9.37 1.99 6.59
CA LEU A 216 9.01 1.35 7.84
C LEU A 216 9.10 -0.18 7.67
N ARG A 217 9.87 -0.85 8.53
CA ARG A 217 10.19 -2.27 8.42
C ARG A 217 10.82 -2.68 7.06
N GLY A 218 11.43 -1.72 6.36
CA GLY A 218 11.99 -1.93 5.03
C GLY A 218 10.95 -2.20 3.93
N ARG A 219 9.66 -1.96 4.18
CA ARG A 219 8.55 -2.37 3.30
C ARG A 219 7.57 -1.26 2.95
N TYR A 220 7.36 -0.29 3.83
CA TYR A 220 6.35 0.76 3.65
C TYR A 220 7.03 2.11 3.60
N GLU A 221 7.04 2.72 2.45
CA GLU A 221 7.65 4.03 2.24
C GLU A 221 6.75 5.16 2.70
N VAL A 222 7.25 5.96 3.63
CA VAL A 222 6.76 7.31 3.89
C VAL A 222 7.56 8.26 3.00
N GLN A 223 6.90 8.88 2.05
CA GLN A 223 7.54 9.68 1.00
C GLN A 223 8.21 10.93 1.56
N VAL A 224 9.43 11.19 1.10
CA VAL A 224 10.23 12.39 1.36
C VAL A 224 10.55 13.05 0.02
N THR A 225 9.88 14.15 -0.31
CA THR A 225 10.09 14.88 -1.56
C THR A 225 9.80 16.37 -1.40
N ASP A 226 10.36 17.18 -2.31
CA ASP A 226 10.15 18.63 -2.33
C ASP A 226 8.71 18.94 -2.79
N SER A 227 7.80 19.08 -1.82
CA SER A 227 6.36 19.21 -2.06
C SER A 227 5.77 20.55 -1.61
N LYS A 228 6.60 21.54 -1.26
CA LYS A 228 6.10 22.83 -0.80
C LYS A 228 5.19 23.50 -1.84
N GLY A 229 3.95 23.80 -1.44
CA GLY A 229 2.95 24.43 -2.30
C GLY A 229 2.26 23.53 -3.30
N MET A 230 2.53 22.20 -3.24
CA MET A 230 1.82 21.20 -4.05
C MET A 230 0.55 20.70 -3.33
N GLU A 231 -0.40 20.18 -4.08
CA GLU A 231 -1.54 19.47 -3.52
C GLU A 231 -1.10 18.09 -2.98
N PRO A 232 -1.73 17.59 -1.90
CA PRO A 232 -1.48 16.24 -1.44
C PRO A 232 -1.75 15.18 -2.53
N ALA A 233 -0.81 14.27 -2.74
CA ALA A 233 -0.94 13.19 -3.71
C ALA A 233 -0.20 11.93 -3.24
N LEU A 234 -0.36 10.83 -3.95
CA LEU A 234 0.20 9.52 -3.59
C LEU A 234 1.75 9.46 -3.64
N ASP A 235 2.38 10.42 -4.29
CA ASP A 235 3.82 10.55 -4.50
C ASP A 235 4.42 11.79 -3.81
N GLN A 236 3.60 12.53 -3.04
CA GLN A 236 4.04 13.74 -2.37
C GLN A 236 4.44 13.48 -0.90
N MET A 237 5.16 14.44 -0.31
CA MET A 237 5.66 14.37 1.07
C MET A 237 4.58 13.93 2.07
N GLY A 238 4.88 12.88 2.87
CA GLY A 238 3.97 12.32 3.87
C GLY A 238 3.00 11.29 3.33
N ALA A 239 2.96 11.01 2.04
CA ALA A 239 2.19 9.90 1.49
C ALA A 239 2.80 8.55 1.93
N ILE A 240 1.97 7.52 2.05
CA ILE A 240 2.44 6.14 1.92
C ILE A 240 2.44 5.85 0.42
N TYR A 241 3.63 5.79 -0.15
CA TYR A 241 3.85 5.85 -1.59
C TYR A 241 2.94 4.91 -2.38
N GLY A 242 2.14 5.51 -3.26
CA GLY A 242 1.17 4.79 -4.10
C GLY A 242 -0.09 4.30 -3.38
N PHE A 243 -0.26 4.48 -2.05
CA PHE A 243 -1.37 3.92 -1.29
C PHE A 243 -2.21 4.94 -0.52
N ILE A 244 -1.60 5.84 0.25
CA ILE A 244 -2.33 6.74 1.15
C ILE A 244 -1.88 8.18 0.91
N ILE A 245 -2.84 9.05 0.62
CA ILE A 245 -2.62 10.48 0.46
C ILE A 245 -2.69 11.14 1.85
N PRO A 246 -1.74 12.02 2.23
CA PRO A 246 -1.86 12.82 3.44
C PRO A 246 -3.04 13.79 3.35
N SER A 247 -3.70 14.06 4.46
CA SER A 247 -4.89 14.91 4.49
C SER A 247 -4.63 16.39 4.12
N GLU A 248 -3.40 16.85 4.31
CA GLU A 248 -2.94 18.19 3.93
C GLU A 248 -1.45 18.17 3.61
N MET A 249 -1.00 19.16 2.80
CA MET A 249 0.40 19.38 2.51
C MET A 249 1.01 20.32 3.55
N VAL A 250 1.98 19.81 4.30
CA VAL A 250 2.64 20.55 5.39
C VAL A 250 4.15 20.69 5.17
N ALA A 251 4.63 20.42 3.96
CA ALA A 251 6.05 20.54 3.60
C ALA A 251 6.56 21.96 3.84
N LYS A 252 7.76 22.06 4.39
CA LYS A 252 8.51 23.32 4.49
C LYS A 252 9.29 23.58 3.20
N ASP A 253 9.90 24.73 3.09
CA ASP A 253 10.70 25.08 1.93
C ASP A 253 11.93 24.15 1.80
N ALA A 254 12.39 23.94 0.57
CA ALA A 254 13.57 23.15 0.31
C ALA A 254 14.78 23.63 1.12
N GLY A 255 15.49 22.69 1.75
CA GLY A 255 16.59 22.97 2.66
C GLY A 255 16.21 23.21 4.12
N GLU A 256 14.92 23.36 4.44
CA GLU A 256 14.44 23.42 5.81
C GLU A 256 14.22 22.01 6.40
N TRP A 257 14.38 21.89 7.71
CA TRP A 257 14.16 20.65 8.43
C TRP A 257 12.67 20.34 8.57
N ASN A 258 12.21 19.23 7.97
CA ASN A 258 10.91 18.64 8.17
C ASN A 258 10.99 17.54 9.24
N VAL A 259 9.86 17.22 9.85
CA VAL A 259 9.76 16.25 10.96
C VAL A 259 8.63 15.28 10.68
N TYR A 260 8.89 13.99 10.88
CA TYR A 260 7.88 12.95 10.98
C TYR A 260 7.88 12.34 12.38
N ASP A 261 6.70 12.27 12.99
CA ASP A 261 6.42 11.42 14.14
C ASP A 261 5.43 10.35 13.71
N ILE A 262 5.89 9.10 13.69
CA ILE A 262 5.19 7.97 13.13
C ILE A 262 4.84 6.98 14.24
N THR A 263 3.63 6.43 14.21
CA THR A 263 3.26 5.25 14.99
C THR A 263 2.80 4.16 14.05
N LEU A 264 3.48 3.02 14.06
CA LEU A 264 3.16 1.82 13.28
C LEU A 264 2.82 0.66 14.23
N ILE A 265 1.60 0.12 14.12
CA ILE A 265 1.12 -1.05 14.86
C ILE A 265 0.52 -2.04 13.86
N GLY A 266 1.19 -3.15 13.63
CA GLY A 266 0.87 -4.01 12.48
C GLY A 266 1.03 -3.23 11.17
N ARG A 267 -0.09 -2.99 10.45
CA ARG A 267 -0.15 -2.08 9.29
C ARG A 267 -0.91 -0.78 9.57
N MET A 268 -1.38 -0.59 10.81
CA MET A 268 -2.06 0.65 11.20
C MET A 268 -1.06 1.77 11.42
N LEU A 269 -1.18 2.83 10.63
CA LEU A 269 -0.28 3.97 10.62
C LEU A 269 -0.96 5.23 11.12
N THR A 270 -0.27 5.95 11.98
CA THR A 270 -0.52 7.37 12.26
C THR A 270 0.73 8.15 11.94
N LEU A 271 0.61 9.21 11.14
CA LEU A 271 1.71 10.11 10.77
C LEU A 271 1.38 11.54 11.19
N VAL A 272 2.25 12.10 12.00
CA VAL A 272 2.31 13.55 12.30
C VAL A 272 3.48 14.13 11.51
N ALA A 273 3.21 15.02 10.58
CA ALA A 273 4.22 15.71 9.79
C ALA A 273 4.25 17.17 10.17
N ASN A 274 5.42 17.69 10.57
CA ASN A 274 5.61 19.08 11.01
C ASN A 274 4.59 19.54 12.06
N GLY A 275 4.26 18.67 13.02
CA GLY A 275 3.32 18.93 14.12
C GLY A 275 1.83 18.79 13.77
N LYS A 276 1.47 18.41 12.53
CA LYS A 276 0.10 18.16 12.12
C LYS A 276 -0.13 16.70 11.80
N THR A 277 -1.21 16.11 12.30
CA THR A 277 -1.58 14.74 11.97
C THR A 277 -2.16 14.70 10.57
N VAL A 278 -1.40 14.13 9.63
CA VAL A 278 -1.77 14.05 8.21
C VAL A 278 -2.29 12.68 7.79
N ILE A 279 -2.00 11.62 8.58
CA ILE A 279 -2.62 10.29 8.45
C ILE A 279 -3.02 9.83 9.84
N THR A 280 -4.28 9.45 10.04
CA THR A 280 -4.81 9.02 11.34
C THR A 280 -5.25 7.57 11.29
N ASN A 281 -4.49 6.68 11.92
CA ASN A 281 -4.82 5.25 12.13
C ASN A 281 -5.37 4.57 10.87
N GLN A 282 -4.69 4.74 9.72
CA GLN A 282 -5.06 4.09 8.47
C GLN A 282 -4.25 2.82 8.24
N GLU A 283 -4.89 1.80 7.69
CA GLU A 283 -4.23 0.55 7.34
C GLU A 283 -3.47 0.70 6.02
N ILE A 284 -2.16 0.47 6.05
CA ILE A 284 -1.35 0.36 4.84
C ILE A 284 -1.78 -0.94 4.12
N PRO A 285 -2.21 -0.90 2.84
CA PRO A 285 -2.69 -2.08 2.16
C PRO A 285 -1.65 -3.19 2.02
N GLY A 286 -0.41 -2.84 1.68
CA GLY A 286 0.69 -3.76 1.47
C GLY A 286 2.02 -3.05 1.27
N ILE A 287 3.02 -3.77 0.81
CA ILE A 287 4.37 -3.24 0.58
C ILE A 287 4.36 -2.19 -0.54
N THR A 288 5.14 -1.13 -0.38
CA THR A 288 5.36 -0.11 -1.42
C THR A 288 6.47 -0.55 -2.37
N GLY A 289 6.57 0.08 -3.54
CA GLY A 289 7.71 -0.10 -4.44
C GLY A 289 9.04 0.18 -3.72
N GLY A 290 10.10 -0.54 -4.10
CA GLY A 290 11.40 -0.42 -3.44
C GLY A 290 11.52 -1.13 -2.09
N ALA A 291 10.52 -1.90 -1.67
CA ALA A 291 10.60 -2.74 -0.48
C ALA A 291 11.79 -3.71 -0.53
N LEU A 292 12.33 -4.09 0.63
CA LEU A 292 13.45 -5.02 0.72
C LEU A 292 13.02 -6.48 0.55
N ASP A 293 11.84 -6.83 1.00
CA ASP A 293 11.26 -8.17 0.92
C ASP A 293 9.73 -8.11 1.03
N SER A 294 9.07 -9.26 0.81
CA SER A 294 7.61 -9.42 0.91
C SER A 294 7.16 -10.09 2.22
N ASN A 295 8.02 -10.21 3.24
CA ASN A 295 7.72 -10.94 4.47
C ASN A 295 7.02 -10.04 5.48
N GLU A 296 5.82 -9.56 5.18
CA GLU A 296 5.12 -8.55 5.99
C GLU A 296 4.90 -8.96 7.46
N GLY A 297 4.81 -10.26 7.75
CA GLY A 297 4.65 -10.79 9.10
C GLY A 297 5.87 -10.65 10.00
N GLU A 298 7.06 -10.48 9.44
CA GLU A 298 8.31 -10.46 10.16
C GLU A 298 8.74 -9.04 10.56
N PRO A 299 9.48 -8.87 11.67
CA PRO A 299 10.19 -7.63 11.94
C PRO A 299 11.12 -7.26 10.79
N GLY A 300 11.24 -5.98 10.49
CA GLY A 300 12.09 -5.47 9.43
C GLY A 300 12.92 -4.27 9.87
N PRO A 301 13.97 -3.93 9.14
CA PRO A 301 14.82 -2.78 9.46
C PRO A 301 14.09 -1.47 9.14
N LEU A 302 14.53 -0.37 9.76
CA LEU A 302 14.29 0.95 9.21
C LEU A 302 15.24 1.14 8.03
N TYR A 303 14.72 1.68 6.95
CA TYR A 303 15.50 1.94 5.74
C TYR A 303 15.28 3.38 5.31
N ILE A 304 16.33 4.13 5.01
CA ILE A 304 16.29 5.47 4.44
C ILE A 304 16.91 5.47 3.05
N GLN A 305 16.19 6.08 2.12
CA GLN A 305 16.52 6.06 0.70
C GLN A 305 17.64 7.08 0.39
N GLY A 306 18.65 6.64 -0.34
CA GLY A 306 19.78 7.45 -0.77
C GLY A 306 20.02 7.44 -2.28
N ASP A 307 19.22 6.69 -3.03
CA ASP A 307 19.41 6.47 -4.47
C ASP A 307 18.65 7.45 -5.37
N HIS A 308 17.84 8.37 -4.79
CA HIS A 308 17.03 9.33 -5.56
C HIS A 308 17.53 10.78 -5.50
N GLY A 309 18.55 11.08 -4.72
CA GLY A 309 19.10 12.44 -4.68
C GLY A 309 19.76 12.79 -3.34
N PRO A 310 20.25 14.03 -3.22
CA PRO A 310 20.79 14.50 -1.95
C PRO A 310 19.73 14.59 -0.86
N VAL A 311 20.09 14.14 0.35
CA VAL A 311 19.20 14.22 1.51
C VAL A 311 20.04 14.25 2.79
N GLU A 312 19.53 14.87 3.82
CA GLU A 312 20.10 14.84 5.16
C GLU A 312 19.05 14.39 6.17
N TYR A 313 19.48 13.57 7.12
CA TYR A 313 18.68 13.07 8.23
C TYR A 313 19.36 13.34 9.56
N ARG A 314 18.57 13.62 10.61
CA ARG A 314 19.05 13.74 11.99
C ARG A 314 17.97 13.35 12.99
N ASN A 315 18.31 13.25 14.25
CA ASN A 315 17.38 12.96 15.34
C ASN A 315 16.46 11.76 15.05
N ILE A 316 17.04 10.69 14.48
CA ILE A 316 16.28 9.46 14.24
C ILE A 316 16.22 8.68 15.55
N VAL A 317 15.00 8.63 16.14
CA VAL A 317 14.74 7.95 17.41
C VAL A 317 13.61 6.96 17.23
N ILE A 318 13.87 5.69 17.50
CA ILE A 318 12.85 4.64 17.45
C ILE A 318 12.52 4.12 18.83
N THR A 319 11.22 3.94 19.12
CA THR A 319 10.74 3.34 20.37
C THR A 319 9.97 2.07 20.00
N PRO A 320 10.60 0.89 20.04
CA PRO A 320 9.96 -0.36 19.68
C PRO A 320 8.93 -0.77 20.75
N ALA A 321 7.95 -1.56 20.34
CA ALA A 321 7.10 -2.33 21.25
C ALA A 321 7.92 -3.44 21.92
N LYS A 322 7.52 -3.81 23.14
CA LYS A 322 8.08 -4.94 23.91
C LYS A 322 7.49 -6.26 23.46
#